data_668eefccca7f64196a26601fc5cc78b4
#
_entry.id   668eefccca7f64196a26601fc5cc78b4
#
_cell.length_a   1.000
_cell.length_b   1.000
_cell.length_c   1.000
_cell.angle_alpha   90.00
_cell.angle_beta   90.00
_cell.angle_gamma   90.00
#
_symmetry.space_group_name_H-M   'P 1'
#
loop_
_entity.id
_entity.type
_entity.pdbx_description
1 polymer ?
#
loop_
_entity_poly.entity_id
_entity_poly.type
_entity_poly.pdbx_seq_one_letter_code
_entity_poly.pdbx_strand_id
1 'polypeptide(L)'
;LLMNNGVRLESQSWGADHAPELDYTGSSMVEVVKGAECIRYGFGAMGGVVLLNDAPLPYENKKIKVNGNVNIGYDTNARGFSGSGTIETGYKQFGLRLHGMYTKGGDYHTADYVLNNTGYNTISFSALAGWQGKKLTATLFSSIYYQRSGIYYASKISDLSQLIKRFEYGRPDPETVKPFSYEIKPPFQQSQHVTLKGELKWELNPNHHLNFTLSFQENLRQEFENRKKTQWSWIPVQDLMLKTYKFDVLWQAKWKLWKMTTDAGLSNTYQTNFNYPGTKQPAFVPNFAALSMGGYFLHKAEFGRLQCALGMRYDFRVLSVNGYSSLSNYTYYDDFKLYSNFTMSLAT
;
A
#
# COMPACT_ATOMS: atom_id res chain seq x y z
N LEU A 1 8.47 2.42 -4.29
CA LEU A 1 7.03 2.79 -4.32
C LEU A 1 6.22 1.57 -4.74
N LEU A 2 5.04 1.39 -4.15
CA LEU A 2 4.15 0.25 -4.43
C LEU A 2 2.81 0.76 -5.00
N MET A 3 2.36 0.13 -6.08
CA MET A 3 1.08 0.41 -6.73
C MET A 3 0.22 -0.85 -6.73
N ASN A 4 -1.05 -0.73 -6.40
CA ASN A 4 -2.03 -1.81 -6.48
C ASN A 4 -3.13 -1.41 -7.47
N ASN A 5 -3.29 -2.15 -8.55
CA ASN A 5 -4.26 -1.86 -9.61
C ASN A 5 -4.24 -0.39 -10.08
N GLY A 6 -3.02 0.17 -10.26
CA GLY A 6 -2.82 1.56 -10.69
C GLY A 6 -3.03 2.61 -9.60
N VAL A 7 -3.33 2.22 -8.37
CA VAL A 7 -3.41 3.12 -7.22
C VAL A 7 -2.15 2.99 -6.38
N ARG A 8 -1.48 4.12 -6.09
CA ARG A 8 -0.36 4.15 -5.15
C ARG A 8 -0.87 3.77 -3.77
N LEU A 9 -0.24 2.78 -3.13
CA LEU A 9 -0.57 2.39 -1.77
C LEU A 9 -0.14 3.51 -0.81
N GLU A 10 -1.12 4.17 -0.24
CA GLU A 10 -0.94 5.24 0.76
C GLU A 10 -1.31 4.68 2.13
N SER A 11 -0.33 4.16 2.83
CA SER A 11 -0.47 3.60 4.17
C SER A 11 0.42 4.33 5.18
N GLN A 12 0.21 4.05 6.44
CA GLN A 12 1.00 4.59 7.55
C GLN A 12 2.34 3.85 7.67
N SER A 13 3.25 4.13 6.75
CA SER A 13 4.55 3.44 6.64
C SER A 13 5.71 4.34 7.06
N TRP A 14 5.73 4.82 8.31
CA TRP A 14 6.81 5.65 8.84
C TRP A 14 8.02 4.86 9.38
N GLY A 15 7.92 3.54 9.46
CA GLY A 15 8.97 2.64 9.92
C GLY A 15 9.26 1.53 8.92
N ALA A 16 10.49 1.05 8.88
CA ALA A 16 10.91 -0.07 8.02
C ALA A 16 10.33 -1.43 8.47
N ASP A 17 9.76 -1.49 9.67
CA ASP A 17 9.08 -2.63 10.28
C ASP A 17 7.60 -2.75 9.87
N HIS A 18 7.09 -1.80 9.08
CA HIS A 18 5.73 -1.82 8.60
C HIS A 18 5.63 -2.51 7.25
N ALA A 19 5.03 -3.70 7.23
CA ALA A 19 4.75 -4.42 5.99
C ALA A 19 3.65 -3.70 5.17
N PRO A 20 3.70 -3.80 3.83
CA PRO A 20 2.65 -3.27 2.97
C PRO A 20 1.29 -3.90 3.29
N GLU A 21 0.26 -3.07 3.43
CA GLU A 21 -1.10 -3.45 3.79
C GLU A 21 -1.91 -3.76 2.53
N LEU A 22 -1.58 -4.84 1.87
CA LEU A 22 -2.26 -5.28 0.65
C LEU A 22 -2.23 -6.80 0.49
N ASP A 23 -3.17 -7.29 -0.26
CA ASP A 23 -3.24 -8.68 -0.68
C ASP A 23 -2.61 -8.84 -2.07
N TYR A 24 -1.46 -9.51 -2.12
CA TYR A 24 -0.76 -9.81 -3.37
C TYR A 24 -1.27 -11.09 -4.05
N THR A 25 -2.08 -11.91 -3.37
CA THR A 25 -2.53 -13.21 -3.91
C THR A 25 -3.58 -13.06 -5.00
N GLY A 26 -4.27 -11.90 -5.06
CA GLY A 26 -5.19 -11.54 -6.12
C GLY A 26 -4.53 -11.00 -7.39
N SER A 27 -3.27 -10.56 -7.30
CA SER A 27 -2.58 -9.95 -8.43
C SER A 27 -2.11 -10.99 -9.45
N SER A 28 -2.41 -10.75 -10.71
CA SER A 28 -2.02 -11.65 -11.82
C SER A 28 -0.67 -11.29 -12.41
N MET A 29 -0.20 -10.07 -12.20
CA MET A 29 1.06 -9.55 -12.75
C MET A 29 1.78 -8.68 -11.74
N VAL A 30 3.09 -8.92 -11.61
CA VAL A 30 4.01 -8.09 -10.84
C VAL A 30 5.05 -7.53 -11.79
N GLU A 31 5.16 -6.21 -11.86
CA GLU A 31 6.11 -5.51 -12.72
C GLU A 31 6.96 -4.55 -11.88
N VAL A 32 8.23 -4.41 -12.23
CA VAL A 32 9.15 -3.44 -11.61
C VAL A 32 9.57 -2.41 -12.63
N VAL A 33 9.15 -1.17 -12.43
CA VAL A 33 9.50 -0.02 -13.27
C VAL A 33 10.70 0.69 -12.67
N LYS A 34 11.70 0.97 -13.50
CA LYS A 34 12.94 1.68 -13.14
C LYS A 34 13.27 2.75 -14.17
N GLY A 35 14.19 3.65 -13.82
CA GLY A 35 14.69 4.69 -14.71
C GLY A 35 13.67 5.77 -15.05
N ALA A 36 13.72 6.30 -16.29
CA ALA A 36 12.96 7.46 -16.72
C ALA A 36 11.44 7.27 -16.62
N GLU A 37 10.95 6.04 -16.71
CA GLU A 37 9.51 5.75 -16.61
C GLU A 37 8.93 6.00 -15.22
N CYS A 38 9.77 6.00 -14.18
CA CYS A 38 9.33 6.28 -12.82
C CYS A 38 8.73 7.67 -12.63
N ILE A 39 8.99 8.59 -13.56
CA ILE A 39 8.52 9.97 -13.49
C ILE A 39 6.98 10.08 -13.49
N ARG A 40 6.28 9.09 -14.06
CA ARG A 40 4.81 9.00 -14.06
C ARG A 40 4.22 8.93 -12.66
N TYR A 41 4.95 8.33 -11.71
CA TYR A 41 4.43 7.93 -10.40
C TYR A 41 4.68 8.96 -9.30
N GLY A 42 5.40 10.05 -9.62
CA GLY A 42 5.60 11.18 -8.72
C GLY A 42 6.74 11.00 -7.71
N PHE A 43 6.72 11.82 -6.67
CA PHE A 43 7.75 11.80 -5.64
C PHE A 43 7.80 10.43 -4.93
N GLY A 44 9.00 10.02 -4.52
CA GLY A 44 9.24 8.72 -3.91
C GLY A 44 9.42 7.56 -4.91
N ALA A 45 9.28 7.80 -6.23
CA ALA A 45 9.48 6.80 -7.27
C ALA A 45 10.94 6.64 -7.73
N MET A 46 11.88 7.45 -7.24
CA MET A 46 13.29 7.47 -7.69
C MET A 46 13.99 6.10 -7.56
N GLY A 47 13.68 5.34 -6.51
CA GLY A 47 14.23 4.00 -6.30
C GLY A 47 13.54 2.89 -7.10
N GLY A 48 12.49 3.21 -7.85
CA GLY A 48 11.67 2.28 -8.60
C GLY A 48 10.25 2.17 -8.10
N VAL A 49 9.42 1.51 -8.92
CA VAL A 49 8.00 1.28 -8.64
C VAL A 49 7.66 -0.18 -8.87
N VAL A 50 7.03 -0.81 -7.90
CA VAL A 50 6.46 -2.15 -8.02
C VAL A 50 4.99 -2.01 -8.33
N LEU A 51 4.56 -2.57 -9.43
CA LEU A 51 3.17 -2.60 -9.89
C LEU A 51 2.59 -3.98 -9.65
N LEU A 52 1.51 -4.03 -8.91
CA LEU A 52 0.69 -5.22 -8.70
C LEU A 52 -0.64 -4.99 -9.44
N ASN A 53 -0.87 -5.73 -10.50
CA ASN A 53 -2.05 -5.54 -11.33
C ASN A 53 -2.81 -6.85 -11.54
N ASP A 54 -4.11 -6.73 -11.62
CA ASP A 54 -4.97 -7.82 -12.04
C ASP A 54 -4.92 -8.00 -13.56
N ALA A 55 -5.18 -9.23 -14.02
CA ALA A 55 -5.42 -9.46 -15.44
C ALA A 55 -6.65 -8.70 -15.92
N PRO A 56 -6.75 -8.36 -17.22
CA PRO A 56 -7.98 -7.82 -17.80
C PRO A 56 -9.19 -8.69 -17.48
N LEU A 57 -10.36 -8.05 -17.32
CA LEU A 57 -11.61 -8.77 -17.13
C LEU A 57 -11.98 -9.54 -18.40
N PRO A 58 -12.68 -10.68 -18.28
CA PRO A 58 -13.06 -11.53 -19.42
C PRO A 58 -14.26 -10.94 -20.17
N TYR A 59 -14.05 -9.86 -20.93
CA TYR A 59 -15.05 -9.26 -21.80
C TYR A 59 -15.33 -10.13 -23.05
N GLU A 60 -16.33 -9.77 -23.82
CA GLU A 60 -16.68 -10.35 -25.15
C GLU A 60 -17.11 -11.83 -25.15
N ASN A 61 -17.36 -12.41 -24.00
CA ASN A 61 -17.93 -13.75 -23.96
C ASN A 61 -19.35 -13.74 -24.49
N LYS A 62 -19.64 -14.60 -25.52
CA LYS A 62 -20.98 -14.78 -26.05
C LYS A 62 -21.94 -15.51 -25.11
N LYS A 63 -21.38 -16.27 -24.16
CA LYS A 63 -22.09 -16.96 -23.08
C LYS A 63 -21.42 -16.61 -21.76
N ILE A 64 -22.19 -16.62 -20.68
CA ILE A 64 -21.63 -16.49 -19.33
C ILE A 64 -20.65 -17.64 -19.12
N LYS A 65 -19.41 -17.28 -18.84
CA LYS A 65 -18.35 -18.22 -18.49
C LYS A 65 -17.82 -17.84 -17.13
N VAL A 66 -17.72 -18.80 -16.23
CA VAL A 66 -17.16 -18.63 -14.89
C VAL A 66 -15.82 -19.35 -14.85
N ASN A 67 -14.79 -18.62 -14.47
CA ASN A 67 -13.45 -19.16 -14.17
C ASN A 67 -13.09 -18.84 -12.72
N GLY A 68 -12.13 -19.56 -12.18
CA GLY A 68 -11.65 -19.28 -10.85
C GLY A 68 -10.48 -20.16 -10.46
N ASN A 69 -9.86 -19.79 -9.37
CA ASN A 69 -8.81 -20.58 -8.72
C ASN A 69 -8.99 -20.53 -7.21
N VAL A 70 -8.44 -21.52 -6.53
CA VAL A 70 -8.33 -21.59 -5.08
C VAL A 70 -6.92 -22.01 -4.74
N ASN A 71 -6.31 -21.33 -3.79
CA ASN A 71 -4.99 -21.67 -3.26
C ASN A 71 -5.13 -21.94 -1.77
N ILE A 72 -4.52 -23.00 -1.29
CA ILE A 72 -4.50 -23.39 0.13
C ILE A 72 -3.05 -23.64 0.49
N GLY A 73 -2.62 -23.10 1.62
CA GLY A 73 -1.26 -23.25 2.13
C GLY A 73 -1.24 -23.56 3.63
N TYR A 74 -0.22 -24.26 4.06
CA TYR A 74 0.07 -24.50 5.46
C TYR A 74 1.53 -24.14 5.76
N ASP A 75 1.73 -23.28 6.75
CA ASP A 75 3.03 -22.89 7.28
C ASP A 75 3.34 -23.74 8.51
N THR A 76 4.34 -24.62 8.39
CA THR A 76 4.72 -25.52 9.49
C THR A 76 5.37 -24.81 10.65
N ASN A 77 6.06 -23.68 10.42
CA ASN A 77 6.74 -22.93 11.49
C ASN A 77 5.71 -22.26 12.40
N ALA A 78 4.85 -21.41 11.87
CA ALA A 78 3.79 -20.74 12.64
C ALA A 78 2.56 -21.64 12.86
N ARG A 79 2.56 -22.90 12.41
CA ARG A 79 1.39 -23.79 12.34
C ARG A 79 0.21 -23.06 11.70
N GLY A 80 0.52 -22.29 10.66
CA GLY A 80 -0.40 -21.35 10.06
C GLY A 80 -1.16 -21.93 8.89
N PHE A 81 -2.36 -21.42 8.66
CA PHE A 81 -3.19 -21.73 7.50
C PHE A 81 -3.35 -20.49 6.64
N SER A 82 -3.29 -20.67 5.32
CA SER A 82 -3.62 -19.65 4.33
C SER A 82 -4.58 -20.21 3.29
N GLY A 83 -5.57 -19.42 2.92
CA GLY A 83 -6.49 -19.73 1.83
C GLY A 83 -6.78 -18.47 1.04
N SER A 84 -6.76 -18.58 -0.29
CA SER A 84 -7.23 -17.52 -1.17
C SER A 84 -8.02 -18.10 -2.34
N GLY A 85 -8.93 -17.31 -2.88
CA GLY A 85 -9.74 -17.73 -4.02
C GLY A 85 -10.17 -16.55 -4.86
N THR A 86 -10.15 -16.76 -6.17
CA THR A 86 -10.63 -15.82 -7.18
C THR A 86 -11.73 -16.48 -7.97
N ILE A 87 -12.81 -15.75 -8.22
CA ILE A 87 -13.84 -16.10 -9.19
C ILE A 87 -14.03 -14.94 -10.15
N GLU A 88 -14.12 -15.24 -11.43
CA GLU A 88 -14.36 -14.23 -12.45
C GLU A 88 -15.40 -14.70 -13.47
N THR A 89 -16.14 -13.74 -13.96
CA THR A 89 -17.15 -13.98 -15.00
C THR A 89 -17.22 -12.80 -15.97
N GLY A 90 -17.62 -13.09 -17.19
CA GLY A 90 -17.85 -12.07 -18.20
C GLY A 90 -19.02 -12.43 -19.10
N TYR A 91 -19.73 -11.43 -19.55
CA TYR A 91 -20.80 -11.55 -20.53
C TYR A 91 -20.88 -10.30 -21.40
N LYS A 92 -20.66 -10.47 -22.70
CA LYS A 92 -20.63 -9.35 -23.66
C LYS A 92 -19.61 -8.27 -23.21
N GLN A 93 -20.12 -7.10 -22.88
CA GLN A 93 -19.36 -5.92 -22.50
C GLN A 93 -19.07 -5.83 -20.99
N PHE A 94 -19.60 -6.74 -20.17
CA PHE A 94 -19.48 -6.71 -18.73
C PHE A 94 -18.54 -7.79 -18.23
N GLY A 95 -17.73 -7.46 -17.25
CA GLY A 95 -16.86 -8.39 -16.55
C GLY A 95 -16.89 -8.13 -15.05
N LEU A 96 -16.72 -9.18 -14.26
CA LEU A 96 -16.65 -9.14 -12.80
C LEU A 96 -15.59 -10.11 -12.32
N ARG A 97 -14.77 -9.69 -11.37
CA ARG A 97 -13.85 -10.53 -10.61
C ARG A 97 -14.03 -10.25 -9.12
N LEU A 98 -14.11 -11.32 -8.33
CA LEU A 98 -14.11 -11.28 -6.88
C LEU A 98 -12.92 -12.10 -6.40
N HIS A 99 -12.23 -11.60 -5.40
CA HIS A 99 -11.11 -12.27 -4.78
C HIS A 99 -11.21 -12.13 -3.26
N GLY A 100 -10.81 -13.18 -2.53
CA GLY A 100 -10.74 -13.17 -1.09
C GLY A 100 -9.55 -13.97 -0.58
N MET A 101 -8.98 -13.54 0.55
CA MET A 101 -7.86 -14.19 1.22
C MET A 101 -8.09 -14.21 2.73
N TYR A 102 -7.69 -15.30 3.35
CA TYR A 102 -7.59 -15.43 4.80
C TYR A 102 -6.29 -16.12 5.17
N THR A 103 -5.55 -15.57 6.13
CA THR A 103 -4.37 -16.20 6.70
C THR A 103 -4.38 -16.07 8.22
N LYS A 104 -3.96 -17.12 8.93
CA LYS A 104 -3.80 -17.12 10.37
C LYS A 104 -2.65 -18.03 10.76
N GLY A 105 -1.75 -17.53 11.61
CA GLY A 105 -0.68 -18.30 12.21
C GLY A 105 -0.49 -17.94 13.67
N GLY A 106 0.11 -18.84 14.42
CA GLY A 106 0.53 -18.62 15.78
C GLY A 106 1.98 -18.14 15.88
N ASP A 107 2.59 -18.39 17.02
CA ASP A 107 3.97 -18.00 17.28
C ASP A 107 4.93 -18.69 16.29
N TYR A 108 5.90 -17.94 15.78
CA TYR A 108 7.01 -18.53 15.04
C TYR A 108 8.00 -19.22 15.98
N HIS A 109 8.84 -20.11 15.45
CA HIS A 109 9.95 -20.67 16.19
C HIS A 109 11.27 -20.50 15.46
N THR A 110 12.34 -20.41 16.25
CA THR A 110 13.69 -20.76 15.85
C THR A 110 13.90 -22.28 16.00
N ALA A 111 15.11 -22.77 15.74
CA ALA A 111 15.44 -24.16 16.02
C ALA A 111 15.29 -24.53 17.50
N ASP A 112 15.49 -23.57 18.41
CA ASP A 112 15.69 -23.84 19.85
C ASP A 112 14.55 -23.34 20.73
N TYR A 113 13.75 -22.33 20.29
CA TYR A 113 12.72 -21.71 21.12
C TYR A 113 11.60 -21.04 20.33
N VAL A 114 10.47 -20.82 20.99
CA VAL A 114 9.31 -20.12 20.45
C VAL A 114 9.54 -18.61 20.51
N LEU A 115 9.24 -17.94 19.40
CA LEU A 115 9.19 -16.45 19.31
C LEU A 115 7.81 -15.99 19.75
N ASN A 116 7.59 -15.87 21.05
CA ASN A 116 6.28 -15.58 21.61
C ASN A 116 5.68 -14.25 21.17
N ASN A 117 4.37 -14.27 20.92
CA ASN A 117 3.58 -13.14 20.45
C ASN A 117 3.94 -12.68 19.03
N THR A 118 4.28 -13.63 18.16
CA THR A 118 4.50 -13.37 16.73
C THR A 118 3.36 -13.86 15.85
N GLY A 119 2.25 -14.27 16.44
CA GLY A 119 1.05 -14.69 15.73
C GLY A 119 0.48 -13.57 14.84
N TYR A 120 -0.23 -13.98 13.80
CA TYR A 120 -0.85 -13.06 12.85
C TYR A 120 -2.23 -13.54 12.39
N ASN A 121 -3.04 -12.61 11.96
CA ASN A 121 -4.33 -12.85 11.33
C ASN A 121 -4.56 -11.78 10.26
N THR A 122 -4.85 -12.21 9.03
CA THR A 122 -5.10 -11.32 7.91
C THR A 122 -6.34 -11.78 7.15
N ILE A 123 -7.18 -10.83 6.79
CA ILE A 123 -8.33 -11.06 5.90
C ILE A 123 -8.37 -9.97 4.83
N SER A 124 -8.65 -10.36 3.61
CA SER A 124 -8.78 -9.45 2.49
C SER A 124 -9.94 -9.86 1.60
N PHE A 125 -10.59 -8.86 1.01
CA PHE A 125 -11.56 -9.03 -0.04
C PHE A 125 -11.39 -7.93 -1.09
N SER A 126 -11.49 -8.28 -2.36
CA SER A 126 -11.51 -7.31 -3.46
C SER A 126 -12.54 -7.67 -4.52
N ALA A 127 -13.03 -6.63 -5.19
CA ALA A 127 -13.96 -6.74 -6.32
C ALA A 127 -13.53 -5.80 -7.44
N LEU A 128 -13.51 -6.30 -8.67
CA LEU A 128 -13.28 -5.54 -9.89
C LEU A 128 -14.45 -5.78 -10.84
N ALA A 129 -15.21 -4.73 -11.11
CA ALA A 129 -16.29 -4.74 -12.11
C ALA A 129 -15.89 -3.85 -13.30
N GLY A 130 -16.29 -4.22 -14.50
CA GLY A 130 -15.96 -3.45 -15.68
C GLY A 130 -17.00 -3.54 -16.80
N TRP A 131 -17.02 -2.48 -17.59
CA TRP A 131 -17.77 -2.39 -18.82
C TRP A 131 -16.86 -1.93 -19.96
N GLN A 132 -16.90 -2.62 -21.09
CA GLN A 132 -16.10 -2.31 -22.27
C GLN A 132 -17.01 -2.03 -23.48
N GLY A 133 -17.03 -0.77 -23.91
CA GLY A 133 -17.65 -0.34 -25.15
C GLY A 133 -16.64 -0.24 -26.30
N LYS A 134 -17.06 0.31 -27.45
CA LYS A 134 -16.20 0.43 -28.63
C LYS A 134 -15.02 1.40 -28.44
N LYS A 135 -15.23 2.49 -27.70
CA LYS A 135 -14.24 3.57 -27.49
C LYS A 135 -14.03 3.90 -26.01
N LEU A 136 -14.86 3.36 -25.15
CA LEU A 136 -14.83 3.64 -23.72
C LEU A 136 -14.77 2.32 -22.97
N THR A 137 -13.90 2.28 -21.96
CA THR A 137 -13.85 1.21 -20.97
C THR A 137 -13.94 1.83 -19.60
N ALA A 138 -14.87 1.39 -18.78
CA ALA A 138 -15.03 1.84 -17.41
C ALA A 138 -14.81 0.66 -16.46
N THR A 139 -14.02 0.88 -15.39
CA THR A 139 -13.81 -0.11 -14.34
C THR A 139 -13.99 0.51 -12.96
N LEU A 140 -14.50 -0.31 -12.05
CA LEU A 140 -14.63 0.01 -10.63
C LEU A 140 -13.92 -1.09 -9.84
N PHE A 141 -12.92 -0.72 -9.07
CA PHE A 141 -12.18 -1.59 -8.15
C PHE A 141 -12.45 -1.17 -6.73
N SER A 142 -12.66 -2.15 -5.86
CA SER A 142 -12.74 -1.94 -4.41
C SER A 142 -11.97 -3.04 -3.70
N SER A 143 -11.31 -2.69 -2.59
CA SER A 143 -10.69 -3.68 -1.71
C SER A 143 -10.75 -3.25 -0.25
N ILE A 144 -10.81 -4.25 0.62
CA ILE A 144 -10.62 -4.11 2.05
C ILE A 144 -9.57 -5.12 2.50
N TYR A 145 -8.63 -4.67 3.30
CA TYR A 145 -7.57 -5.45 3.89
C TYR A 145 -7.54 -5.18 5.38
N TYR A 146 -7.52 -6.22 6.18
CA TYR A 146 -7.36 -6.15 7.63
C TYR A 146 -6.24 -7.07 8.06
N GLN A 147 -5.38 -6.58 8.94
CA GLN A 147 -4.30 -7.35 9.53
C GLN A 147 -4.18 -7.04 11.03
N ARG A 148 -3.93 -8.09 11.81
CA ARG A 148 -3.46 -7.99 13.19
C ARG A 148 -2.23 -8.87 13.35
N SER A 149 -1.12 -8.29 13.82
CA SER A 149 0.15 -8.99 14.01
C SER A 149 0.69 -8.72 15.39
N GLY A 150 1.06 -9.77 16.10
CA GLY A 150 1.80 -9.67 17.35
C GLY A 150 3.21 -9.13 17.11
N ILE A 151 3.75 -8.47 18.12
CA ILE A 151 5.14 -8.01 18.14
C ILE A 151 5.88 -8.89 19.16
N TYR A 152 6.99 -9.46 18.72
CA TYR A 152 7.80 -10.33 19.56
C TYR A 152 8.16 -9.67 20.89
N TYR A 153 7.83 -10.32 22.00
CA TYR A 153 8.04 -9.76 23.34
C TYR A 153 9.47 -9.32 23.62
N ALA A 154 10.44 -10.06 23.09
CA ALA A 154 11.83 -9.75 23.30
C ALA A 154 12.42 -8.76 22.28
N SER A 155 11.64 -8.19 21.37
CA SER A 155 12.13 -7.17 20.41
C SER A 155 12.50 -5.85 21.11
N LYS A 156 11.82 -5.51 22.20
CA LYS A 156 12.15 -4.31 22.99
C LYS A 156 13.30 -4.57 23.97
N ILE A 157 14.28 -3.67 23.95
CA ILE A 157 15.37 -3.60 24.90
C ILE A 157 15.18 -2.30 25.66
N SER A 158 14.94 -2.37 26.98
CA SER A 158 14.61 -1.20 27.79
C SER A 158 15.85 -0.41 28.22
N ASP A 159 16.98 -1.07 28.37
CA ASP A 159 18.20 -0.48 28.89
C ASP A 159 19.47 -1.27 28.47
N LEU A 160 20.63 -0.67 28.73
CA LEU A 160 21.93 -1.24 28.39
C LEU A 160 22.17 -2.59 29.09
N SER A 161 21.70 -2.76 30.34
CA SER A 161 21.93 -3.99 31.10
C SER A 161 21.19 -5.17 30.46
N GLN A 162 19.99 -4.97 29.95
CA GLN A 162 19.25 -5.99 29.19
C GLN A 162 19.93 -6.29 27.85
N LEU A 163 20.48 -5.29 27.17
CA LEU A 163 21.24 -5.51 25.95
C LEU A 163 22.46 -6.40 26.22
N ILE A 164 23.25 -6.09 27.25
CA ILE A 164 24.45 -6.86 27.65
C ILE A 164 24.05 -8.31 27.96
N LYS A 165 23.01 -8.53 28.80
CA LYS A 165 22.52 -9.87 29.11
C LYS A 165 22.14 -10.67 27.86
N ARG A 166 21.52 -10.04 26.87
CA ARG A 166 21.19 -10.72 25.58
C ARG A 166 22.42 -11.12 24.79
N PHE A 167 23.47 -10.31 24.79
CA PHE A 167 24.74 -10.68 24.17
C PHE A 167 25.40 -11.85 24.92
N GLU A 168 25.36 -11.85 26.25
CA GLU A 168 25.90 -12.94 27.07
C GLU A 168 25.15 -14.26 26.89
N TYR A 169 23.82 -14.22 26.83
CA TYR A 169 23.00 -15.42 26.61
C TYR A 169 22.97 -15.89 25.14
N GLY A 170 23.28 -15.01 24.19
CA GLY A 170 23.14 -15.27 22.75
C GLY A 170 21.71 -15.55 22.28
N ARG A 171 20.71 -15.42 23.17
CA ARG A 171 19.27 -15.63 22.95
C ARG A 171 18.46 -14.87 24.00
N PRO A 172 17.13 -14.75 23.85
CA PRO A 172 16.26 -14.23 24.89
C PRO A 172 16.39 -15.02 26.19
N ASP A 173 16.11 -14.36 27.30
CA ASP A 173 16.07 -15.01 28.62
C ASP A 173 15.14 -16.23 28.58
N PRO A 174 15.64 -17.44 28.89
CA PRO A 174 14.84 -18.68 28.84
C PRO A 174 13.56 -18.63 29.69
N GLU A 175 13.57 -17.89 30.80
CA GLU A 175 12.40 -17.72 31.68
C GLU A 175 11.25 -16.96 31.01
N THR A 176 11.55 -16.18 29.97
CA THR A 176 10.54 -15.42 29.20
C THR A 176 9.92 -16.22 28.09
N VAL A 177 10.50 -17.37 27.70
CA VAL A 177 9.99 -18.22 26.62
C VAL A 177 8.80 -19.04 27.16
N LYS A 178 7.67 -18.90 26.45
CA LYS A 178 6.41 -19.58 26.76
C LYS A 178 6.10 -20.65 25.72
N PRO A 179 5.19 -21.60 26.02
CA PRO A 179 4.66 -22.50 25.00
C PRO A 179 4.06 -21.77 23.82
N PHE A 180 4.02 -22.43 22.68
CA PHE A 180 3.38 -21.95 21.44
C PHE A 180 1.93 -21.51 21.68
N SER A 181 1.52 -20.39 21.06
CA SER A 181 0.17 -19.86 21.15
C SER A 181 -0.28 -19.23 19.82
N TYR A 182 -1.60 -19.22 19.59
CA TYR A 182 -2.25 -18.41 18.55
C TYR A 182 -2.78 -17.08 19.10
N GLU A 183 -2.65 -16.85 20.39
CA GLU A 183 -3.17 -15.66 21.04
C GLU A 183 -2.23 -14.47 20.79
N ILE A 184 -2.80 -13.36 20.35
CA ILE A 184 -2.08 -12.09 20.11
C ILE A 184 -2.44 -11.13 21.23
N LYS A 185 -1.45 -10.80 22.04
CA LYS A 185 -1.56 -9.84 23.16
C LYS A 185 -0.70 -8.60 22.90
N PRO A 186 -0.90 -7.50 23.65
CA PRO A 186 0.07 -6.41 23.61
C PRO A 186 1.50 -6.87 23.91
N PRO A 187 2.52 -6.43 23.17
CA PRO A 187 2.43 -5.48 22.05
C PRO A 187 1.97 -6.13 20.74
N PHE A 188 1.12 -5.44 20.01
CA PHE A 188 0.68 -5.85 18.67
C PHE A 188 0.32 -4.63 17.83
N GLN A 189 0.22 -4.83 16.54
CA GLN A 189 -0.28 -3.85 15.57
C GLN A 189 -1.54 -4.39 14.91
N GLN A 190 -2.47 -3.51 14.59
CA GLN A 190 -3.56 -3.83 13.69
C GLN A 190 -3.79 -2.70 12.70
N SER A 191 -4.14 -3.06 11.48
CA SER A 191 -4.43 -2.10 10.42
C SER A 191 -5.61 -2.55 9.58
N GLN A 192 -6.32 -1.56 9.07
CA GLN A 192 -7.36 -1.74 8.06
C GLN A 192 -7.08 -0.78 6.93
N HIS A 193 -7.09 -1.30 5.69
CA HIS A 193 -6.90 -0.49 4.49
C HIS A 193 -8.05 -0.72 3.53
N VAL A 194 -8.73 0.36 3.17
CA VAL A 194 -9.82 0.35 2.19
C VAL A 194 -9.38 1.13 0.97
N THR A 195 -9.61 0.57 -0.22
CA THR A 195 -9.37 1.24 -1.50
C THR A 195 -10.63 1.19 -2.35
N LEU A 196 -10.97 2.33 -2.94
CA LEU A 196 -11.99 2.45 -3.98
C LEU A 196 -11.37 3.19 -5.17
N LYS A 197 -11.50 2.65 -6.40
CA LYS A 197 -11.00 3.25 -7.62
C LYS A 197 -12.01 3.14 -8.74
N GLY A 198 -12.31 4.27 -9.38
CA GLY A 198 -12.98 4.34 -10.69
C GLY A 198 -11.96 4.71 -11.77
N GLU A 199 -12.00 4.02 -12.90
CA GLU A 199 -11.17 4.35 -14.06
C GLU A 199 -12.02 4.39 -15.32
N LEU A 200 -11.80 5.41 -16.14
CA LEU A 200 -12.41 5.58 -17.45
C LEU A 200 -11.29 5.72 -18.49
N LYS A 201 -11.22 4.75 -19.41
CA LYS A 201 -10.31 4.78 -20.56
C LYS A 201 -11.10 5.18 -21.80
N TRP A 202 -10.70 6.26 -22.44
CA TRP A 202 -11.32 6.78 -23.66
C TRP A 202 -10.35 6.69 -24.83
N GLU A 203 -10.66 5.86 -25.81
CA GLU A 203 -9.96 5.78 -27.08
C GLU A 203 -10.47 6.85 -28.02
N LEU A 204 -9.74 7.98 -28.11
CA LEU A 204 -10.06 9.08 -29.04
C LEU A 204 -9.92 8.61 -30.48
N ASN A 205 -8.84 7.91 -30.76
CA ASN A 205 -8.54 7.20 -32.01
C ASN A 205 -7.48 6.11 -31.71
N PRO A 206 -7.10 5.22 -32.66
CA PRO A 206 -6.16 4.13 -32.41
C PRO A 206 -4.79 4.52 -31.84
N ASN A 207 -4.41 5.79 -32.00
CA ASN A 207 -3.12 6.30 -31.55
C ASN A 207 -3.20 7.21 -30.30
N HIS A 208 -4.38 7.63 -29.88
CA HIS A 208 -4.56 8.58 -28.77
C HIS A 208 -5.59 8.07 -27.77
N HIS A 209 -5.19 7.98 -26.52
CA HIS A 209 -6.01 7.52 -25.41
C HIS A 209 -6.00 8.54 -24.27
N LEU A 210 -7.12 8.70 -23.60
CA LEU A 210 -7.26 9.45 -22.35
C LEU A 210 -7.70 8.49 -21.24
N ASN A 211 -7.01 8.54 -20.12
CA ASN A 211 -7.37 7.80 -18.93
C ASN A 211 -7.68 8.77 -17.80
N PHE A 212 -8.84 8.62 -17.18
CA PHE A 212 -9.26 9.33 -15.98
C PHE A 212 -9.32 8.34 -14.84
N THR A 213 -8.64 8.62 -13.75
CA THR A 213 -8.66 7.78 -12.55
C THR A 213 -9.06 8.61 -11.35
N LEU A 214 -10.06 8.16 -10.62
CA LEU A 214 -10.44 8.69 -9.32
C LEU A 214 -10.24 7.58 -8.29
N SER A 215 -9.53 7.86 -7.20
CA SER A 215 -9.37 6.89 -6.12
C SER A 215 -9.53 7.51 -4.74
N PHE A 216 -10.03 6.70 -3.84
CA PHE A 216 -10.14 6.95 -2.42
C PHE A 216 -9.46 5.82 -1.65
N GLN A 217 -8.69 6.17 -0.63
CA GLN A 217 -8.13 5.22 0.31
C GLN A 217 -8.36 5.71 1.73
N GLU A 218 -8.64 4.78 2.62
CA GLU A 218 -8.66 4.98 4.05
C GLU A 218 -7.79 3.93 4.71
N ASN A 219 -6.83 4.38 5.51
CA ASN A 219 -5.96 3.52 6.29
C ASN A 219 -6.14 3.84 7.76
N LEU A 220 -6.64 2.88 8.52
CA LEU A 220 -6.74 2.92 9.96
C LEU A 220 -5.62 2.05 10.54
N ARG A 221 -4.80 2.62 11.43
CA ARG A 221 -3.71 1.93 12.06
C ARG A 221 -3.72 2.14 13.56
N GLN A 222 -3.62 1.05 14.30
CA GLN A 222 -3.53 1.06 15.75
C GLN A 222 -2.32 0.26 16.22
N GLU A 223 -1.58 0.80 17.15
CA GLU A 223 -0.41 0.16 17.76
C GLU A 223 -0.62 0.06 19.28
N PHE A 224 -0.34 -1.10 19.82
CA PHE A 224 -0.53 -1.44 21.22
C PHE A 224 0.81 -1.83 21.84
N GLU A 225 1.04 -1.38 23.06
CA GLU A 225 2.26 -1.67 23.80
C GLU A 225 1.96 -2.19 25.19
N ASN A 226 2.90 -2.95 25.75
CA ASN A 226 2.86 -3.29 27.18
C ASN A 226 3.09 -2.03 28.02
N ARG A 227 2.17 -1.75 28.93
CA ARG A 227 2.24 -0.61 29.86
C ARG A 227 2.26 -1.10 31.31
N LYS A 228 2.87 -0.30 32.21
CA LYS A 228 2.92 -0.61 33.66
C LYS A 228 1.56 -0.91 34.25
N LYS A 229 0.51 -0.17 33.85
CA LYS A 229 -0.88 -0.50 34.16
C LYS A 229 -1.43 -1.43 33.08
N THR A 230 -1.55 -2.71 33.35
CA THR A 230 -1.93 -3.75 32.40
C THR A 230 -3.22 -3.42 31.63
N GLN A 231 -4.21 -2.82 32.27
CA GLN A 231 -5.45 -2.36 31.63
C GLN A 231 -5.20 -1.34 30.51
N TRP A 232 -4.14 -0.53 30.60
CA TRP A 232 -3.79 0.44 29.58
C TRP A 232 -3.07 -0.17 28.38
N SER A 233 -2.57 -1.41 28.49
CA SER A 233 -1.96 -2.10 27.35
C SER A 233 -2.96 -2.40 26.24
N TRP A 234 -4.26 -2.38 26.52
CA TRP A 234 -5.34 -2.55 25.55
C TRP A 234 -5.88 -1.21 24.99
N ILE A 235 -5.29 -0.09 25.41
CA ILE A 235 -5.52 1.22 24.82
C ILE A 235 -4.39 1.46 23.81
N PRO A 236 -4.66 1.76 22.53
CA PRO A 236 -3.61 1.97 21.56
C PRO A 236 -2.68 3.11 21.99
N VAL A 237 -1.39 2.96 21.69
CA VAL A 237 -0.38 4.02 21.83
C VAL A 237 -0.40 4.95 20.63
N GLN A 238 -0.77 4.43 19.48
CA GLN A 238 -1.07 5.18 18.26
C GLN A 238 -2.42 4.72 17.73
N ASP A 239 -3.26 5.66 17.36
CA ASP A 239 -4.57 5.42 16.74
C ASP A 239 -4.77 6.46 15.62
N LEU A 240 -4.48 6.05 14.40
CA LEU A 240 -4.26 6.93 13.27
C LEU A 240 -5.20 6.58 12.13
N MET A 241 -5.81 7.59 11.52
CA MET A 241 -6.60 7.46 10.30
C MET A 241 -6.05 8.36 9.21
N LEU A 242 -5.54 7.73 8.14
CA LEU A 242 -5.09 8.41 6.93
C LEU A 242 -6.14 8.26 5.85
N LYS A 243 -6.63 9.38 5.30
CA LYS A 243 -7.51 9.40 4.13
C LYS A 243 -6.79 10.04 2.95
N THR A 244 -6.93 9.43 1.79
CA THR A 244 -6.32 9.91 0.55
C THR A 244 -7.35 9.91 -0.57
N TYR A 245 -7.53 11.05 -1.20
CA TYR A 245 -8.34 11.25 -2.39
C TYR A 245 -7.40 11.60 -3.54
N LYS A 246 -7.51 10.92 -4.66
CA LYS A 246 -6.62 11.16 -5.80
C LYS A 246 -7.41 11.22 -7.09
N PHE A 247 -7.04 12.17 -7.95
CA PHE A 247 -7.55 12.31 -9.31
C PHE A 247 -6.38 12.43 -10.27
N ASP A 248 -6.32 11.54 -11.25
CA ASP A 248 -5.30 11.51 -12.30
C ASP A 248 -5.96 11.62 -13.67
N VAL A 249 -5.29 12.36 -14.56
CA VAL A 249 -5.58 12.39 -16.00
C VAL A 249 -4.30 12.04 -16.74
N LEU A 250 -4.37 11.07 -17.64
CA LEU A 250 -3.26 10.64 -18.47
C LEU A 250 -3.67 10.65 -19.93
N TRP A 251 -2.95 11.42 -20.72
CA TRP A 251 -2.99 11.35 -22.18
C TRP A 251 -1.83 10.50 -22.69
N GLN A 252 -2.12 9.54 -23.54
CA GLN A 252 -1.15 8.67 -24.19
C GLN A 252 -1.27 8.81 -25.69
N ALA A 253 -0.15 9.01 -26.38
CA ALA A 253 -0.10 9.14 -27.82
C ALA A 253 0.99 8.24 -28.42
N LYS A 254 0.68 7.61 -29.56
CA LYS A 254 1.61 6.84 -30.38
C LYS A 254 1.83 7.55 -31.71
N TRP A 255 3.09 7.66 -32.12
CA TRP A 255 3.50 8.33 -33.35
C TRP A 255 4.20 7.33 -34.26
N LYS A 256 3.92 7.39 -35.56
CA LYS A 256 4.58 6.48 -36.54
C LYS A 256 6.06 6.77 -36.68
N LEU A 257 6.44 8.06 -36.63
CA LEU A 257 7.84 8.48 -36.75
C LEU A 257 8.63 7.94 -35.57
N TRP A 258 9.73 7.20 -35.83
CA TRP A 258 10.62 6.60 -34.82
C TRP A 258 9.90 5.83 -33.71
N LYS A 259 8.74 5.25 -34.02
CA LYS A 259 7.87 4.58 -33.04
C LYS A 259 7.73 5.34 -31.72
N MET A 260 7.61 6.67 -31.83
CA MET A 260 7.53 7.52 -30.61
C MET A 260 6.26 7.25 -29.82
N THR A 261 6.39 7.31 -28.51
CA THR A 261 5.26 7.34 -27.59
C THR A 261 5.38 8.54 -26.66
N THR A 262 4.25 9.15 -26.34
CA THR A 262 4.17 10.29 -25.44
C THR A 262 3.13 9.99 -24.36
N ASP A 263 3.51 10.17 -23.11
CA ASP A 263 2.60 10.19 -21.98
C ASP A 263 2.67 11.57 -21.34
N ALA A 264 1.54 12.24 -21.23
CA ALA A 264 1.43 13.49 -20.47
C ALA A 264 0.31 13.34 -19.44
N GLY A 265 0.59 13.65 -18.19
CA GLY A 265 -0.37 13.43 -17.12
C GLY A 265 -0.39 14.53 -16.08
N LEU A 266 -1.55 14.67 -15.45
CA LEU A 266 -1.80 15.51 -14.29
C LEU A 266 -2.23 14.61 -13.13
N SER A 267 -1.74 14.88 -11.95
CA SER A 267 -2.12 14.18 -10.73
C SER A 267 -2.43 15.16 -9.61
N ASN A 268 -3.55 14.95 -8.92
CA ASN A 268 -3.95 15.71 -7.75
C ASN A 268 -4.22 14.75 -6.60
N THR A 269 -3.66 15.02 -5.44
CA THR A 269 -3.82 14.20 -4.25
C THR A 269 -4.16 15.11 -3.07
N TYR A 270 -5.28 14.84 -2.41
CA TYR A 270 -5.62 15.42 -1.12
C TYR A 270 -5.54 14.33 -0.05
N GLN A 271 -4.82 14.61 1.03
CA GLN A 271 -4.52 13.65 2.09
C GLN A 271 -4.71 14.27 3.45
N THR A 272 -5.34 13.54 4.36
CA THR A 272 -5.51 13.96 5.75
C THR A 272 -5.11 12.85 6.70
N ASN A 273 -4.38 13.20 7.75
CA ASN A 273 -4.11 12.32 8.87
C ASN A 273 -4.79 12.84 10.12
N PHE A 274 -5.50 11.98 10.81
CA PHE A 274 -6.20 12.27 12.06
C PHE A 274 -5.78 11.29 13.14
N ASN A 275 -5.43 11.81 14.31
CA ASN A 275 -5.12 11.04 15.49
C ASN A 275 -6.36 10.96 16.39
N TYR A 276 -6.85 9.75 16.64
CA TYR A 276 -7.96 9.56 17.59
C TYR A 276 -7.50 9.86 19.02
N PRO A 277 -8.33 10.59 19.78
CA PRO A 277 -8.01 10.91 21.17
C PRO A 277 -8.12 9.66 22.06
N GLY A 278 -7.46 9.70 23.22
CA GLY A 278 -7.59 8.65 24.24
C GLY A 278 -6.41 7.70 24.38
N THR A 279 -5.41 7.82 23.52
CA THR A 279 -4.17 6.98 23.53
C THR A 279 -3.33 7.12 24.80
N LYS A 280 -3.55 8.14 25.64
CA LYS A 280 -2.82 8.45 26.86
C LYS A 280 -1.34 8.80 26.64
N GLN A 281 -0.98 9.13 25.40
CA GLN A 281 0.34 9.67 25.04
C GLN A 281 0.23 10.52 23.77
N PRO A 282 1.17 11.45 23.54
CA PRO A 282 1.20 12.26 22.34
C PRO A 282 1.32 11.39 21.08
N ALA A 283 0.67 11.82 20.02
CA ALA A 283 0.80 11.19 18.73
C ALA A 283 2.21 11.38 18.15
N PHE A 284 2.78 10.31 17.60
CA PHE A 284 4.09 10.36 16.95
C PHE A 284 4.03 11.09 15.58
N VAL A 285 2.94 10.88 14.84
CA VAL A 285 2.66 11.60 13.60
C VAL A 285 1.60 12.65 13.87
N PRO A 286 1.81 13.94 13.56
CA PRO A 286 0.82 14.98 13.81
C PRO A 286 -0.42 14.82 12.94
N ASN A 287 -1.50 15.50 13.31
CA ASN A 287 -2.60 15.74 12.37
C ASN A 287 -2.07 16.58 11.22
N PHE A 288 -2.47 16.24 10.01
CA PHE A 288 -2.12 17.05 8.85
C PHE A 288 -3.20 17.02 7.78
N ALA A 289 -3.18 18.06 6.94
CA ALA A 289 -3.85 18.10 5.65
C ALA A 289 -2.84 18.48 4.58
N ALA A 290 -2.81 17.74 3.48
CA ALA A 290 -1.88 17.98 2.39
C ALA A 290 -2.59 17.96 1.04
N LEU A 291 -2.36 18.99 0.22
CA LEU A 291 -2.74 19.03 -1.17
C LEU A 291 -1.49 18.94 -2.02
N SER A 292 -1.40 17.96 -2.89
CA SER A 292 -0.30 17.78 -3.83
C SER A 292 -0.82 17.80 -5.26
N MET A 293 -0.16 18.54 -6.13
CA MET A 293 -0.45 18.62 -7.56
C MET A 293 0.83 18.35 -8.33
N GLY A 294 0.74 17.55 -9.39
CA GLY A 294 1.89 17.27 -10.24
C GLY A 294 1.50 17.16 -11.70
N GLY A 295 2.38 17.66 -12.58
CA GLY A 295 2.28 17.48 -14.02
C GLY A 295 3.53 16.81 -14.54
N TYR A 296 3.39 15.85 -15.46
CA TYR A 296 4.52 15.16 -16.05
C TYR A 296 4.37 14.97 -17.55
N PHE A 297 5.51 14.83 -18.19
CA PHE A 297 5.66 14.50 -19.59
C PHE A 297 6.75 13.43 -19.72
N LEU A 298 6.46 12.34 -20.43
CA LEU A 298 7.40 11.28 -20.76
C LEU A 298 7.31 11.01 -22.25
N HIS A 299 8.44 11.18 -22.95
CA HIS A 299 8.55 10.93 -24.37
C HIS A 299 9.59 9.84 -24.60
N LYS A 300 9.24 8.84 -25.42
CA LYS A 300 10.12 7.76 -25.82
C LYS A 300 10.23 7.69 -27.34
N ALA A 301 11.40 7.37 -27.85
CA ALA A 301 11.66 7.19 -29.26
C ALA A 301 12.59 6.01 -29.50
N GLU A 302 12.40 5.29 -30.63
CA GLU A 302 13.25 4.19 -31.07
C GLU A 302 13.97 4.58 -32.37
N PHE A 303 15.29 4.60 -32.31
CA PHE A 303 16.18 4.88 -33.45
C PHE A 303 16.99 3.62 -33.80
N GLY A 304 16.37 2.69 -34.50
CA GLY A 304 16.98 1.40 -34.78
C GLY A 304 17.18 0.56 -33.52
N ARG A 305 18.44 0.44 -33.04
CA ARG A 305 18.78 -0.27 -31.81
C ARG A 305 18.81 0.63 -30.56
N LEU A 306 18.78 1.93 -30.77
CA LEU A 306 18.83 2.91 -29.68
C LEU A 306 17.40 3.23 -29.24
N GLN A 307 17.13 3.09 -27.94
CA GLN A 307 15.89 3.51 -27.30
C GLN A 307 16.22 4.69 -26.40
N CYS A 308 15.52 5.81 -26.57
CA CYS A 308 15.67 7.00 -25.77
C CYS A 308 14.37 7.29 -25.02
N ALA A 309 14.50 7.70 -23.77
CA ALA A 309 13.37 8.17 -22.97
C ALA A 309 13.73 9.48 -22.26
N LEU A 310 12.91 10.52 -22.45
CA LEU A 310 13.00 11.80 -21.77
C LEU A 310 11.76 11.98 -20.90
N GLY A 311 11.96 12.14 -19.60
CA GLY A 311 10.92 12.42 -18.64
C GLY A 311 11.12 13.76 -17.95
N MET A 312 10.05 14.52 -17.74
CA MET A 312 10.02 15.76 -16.96
C MET A 312 8.80 15.76 -16.06
N ARG A 313 8.95 16.28 -14.85
CA ARG A 313 7.86 16.41 -13.89
C ARG A 313 8.06 17.62 -13.00
N TYR A 314 6.95 18.30 -12.71
CA TYR A 314 6.88 19.34 -11.70
C TYR A 314 5.82 18.99 -10.67
N ASP A 315 6.18 19.04 -9.40
CA ASP A 315 5.29 18.77 -8.28
C ASP A 315 5.24 19.99 -7.35
N PHE A 316 4.04 20.26 -6.87
CA PHE A 316 3.76 21.28 -5.88
C PHE A 316 2.96 20.65 -4.72
N ARG A 317 3.33 20.96 -3.47
CA ARG A 317 2.64 20.45 -2.28
C ARG A 317 2.44 21.54 -1.25
N VAL A 318 1.23 21.63 -0.75
CA VAL A 318 0.83 22.41 0.42
C VAL A 318 0.62 21.44 1.56
N LEU A 319 1.21 21.72 2.71
CA LEU A 319 1.09 20.90 3.91
C LEU A 319 0.74 21.80 5.10
N SER A 320 -0.37 21.54 5.76
CA SER A 320 -0.76 22.11 7.05
C SER A 320 -0.65 21.01 8.11
N VAL A 321 0.02 21.28 9.21
CA VAL A 321 0.24 20.35 10.32
C VAL A 321 -0.14 20.99 11.64
N ASN A 322 -0.81 20.23 12.50
CA ASN A 322 -1.11 20.68 13.85
C ASN A 322 -0.97 19.55 14.87
N GLY A 323 -0.59 19.88 16.08
CA GLY A 323 -0.38 18.89 17.14
C GLY A 323 0.25 19.45 18.39
N TYR A 324 0.71 18.53 19.24
CA TYR A 324 1.43 18.87 20.46
C TYR A 324 2.86 18.33 20.40
N SER A 325 3.84 19.17 20.75
CA SER A 325 5.22 18.72 20.85
C SER A 325 5.36 17.72 22.00
N SER A 326 5.96 16.55 21.69
CA SER A 326 6.29 15.55 22.73
C SER A 326 7.61 15.82 23.44
N LEU A 327 8.45 16.74 22.92
CA LEU A 327 9.82 16.97 23.37
C LEU A 327 9.94 17.95 24.53
N SER A 328 8.96 18.84 24.73
CA SER A 328 8.95 19.77 25.84
C SER A 328 7.55 20.33 26.10
N ASN A 329 7.08 20.20 27.33
CA ASN A 329 5.90 20.87 27.87
C ASN A 329 4.60 20.82 27.06
N TYR A 330 4.42 19.85 26.14
CA TYR A 330 3.22 19.68 25.32
C TYR A 330 2.75 20.99 24.68
N THR A 331 3.67 21.74 24.08
CA THR A 331 3.33 22.97 23.39
C THR A 331 2.56 22.66 22.11
N TYR A 332 1.37 23.27 21.96
CA TYR A 332 0.61 23.19 20.73
C TYR A 332 1.33 23.95 19.62
N TYR A 333 1.36 23.37 18.43
CA TYR A 333 1.84 24.00 17.20
C TYR A 333 0.83 23.85 16.08
N ASP A 334 0.80 24.85 15.21
CA ASP A 334 0.07 24.87 13.95
C ASP A 334 1.01 25.50 12.91
N ASP A 335 1.39 24.76 11.90
CA ASP A 335 2.40 25.17 10.93
C ASP A 335 1.94 24.86 9.49
N PHE A 336 2.46 25.61 8.54
CA PHE A 336 2.13 25.53 7.15
C PHE A 336 3.42 25.54 6.30
N LYS A 337 3.52 24.59 5.35
CA LYS A 337 4.69 24.47 4.48
C LYS A 337 4.32 24.30 3.03
N LEU A 338 5.09 24.96 2.16
CA LEU A 338 5.01 24.84 0.72
C LEU A 338 6.25 24.12 0.20
N TYR A 339 6.04 23.18 -0.68
CA TYR A 339 7.12 22.47 -1.35
C TYR A 339 6.89 22.54 -2.87
N SER A 340 7.98 22.70 -3.63
CA SER A 340 7.97 22.52 -5.07
C SER A 340 9.19 21.75 -5.49
N ASN A 341 9.06 20.95 -6.53
CA ASN A 341 10.15 20.15 -7.05
C ASN A 341 10.03 19.97 -8.55
N PHE A 342 11.14 20.13 -9.25
CA PHE A 342 11.28 19.77 -10.65
C PHE A 342 12.19 18.56 -10.78
N THR A 343 11.75 17.57 -11.53
CA THR A 343 12.48 16.34 -11.78
C THR A 343 12.63 16.13 -13.30
N MET A 344 13.82 15.78 -13.72
CA MET A 344 14.12 15.38 -15.10
C MET A 344 14.83 14.04 -15.10
N SER A 345 14.54 13.21 -16.09
CA SER A 345 15.17 11.91 -16.28
C SER A 345 15.43 11.68 -17.76
N LEU A 346 16.62 11.18 -18.08
CA LEU A 346 17.01 10.76 -19.41
C LEU A 346 17.53 9.31 -19.32
N ALA A 347 17.09 8.46 -20.23
CA ALA A 347 17.58 7.10 -20.38
C ALA A 347 17.82 6.78 -21.87
N THR A 348 18.83 5.97 -22.12
CA THR A 348 19.22 5.50 -23.46
C THR A 348 19.49 4.01 -23.44
#